data_ba476f9c96cba8381a6461a4cd93504e
#
_entry.id   ba476f9c96cba8381a6461a4cd93504e
#
_cell.length_a   1.000
_cell.length_b   1.000
_cell.length_c   1.000
_cell.angle_alpha   90.00
_cell.angle_beta   90.00
_cell.angle_gamma   90.00
#
_symmetry.space_group_name_H-M   'P 1'
#
loop_
_entity.id
_entity.type
_entity.pdbx_description
1 polymer ?
#
loop_
_entity_poly.entity_id
_entity_poly.type
_entity_poly.pdbx_seq_one_letter_code
_entity_poly.pdbx_strand_id
1 'polypeptide(L)'
;MALFAFEELTFRYPEAPRDALRDVSVAIEPGQFVLVCGQSGCGKTTLLRQFKSALAPHGHQSGQVLFDGVPLADVPEREQVARIGFVMQDPDAQIVTDKVWHELAFVLESLGCDERTMRLRVAEMASYFGIQHWFHKNVGELSGGQKQLLNLASVMAARPDVLVLDEPTSQLDPIAASDFLATVHRINRELGTTVVMSE
;
A
#
# COMPACT_ATOMS: atom_id res chain seq x y z
N MET A 1 19.14 10.48 -1.39
CA MET A 1 19.27 9.09 -1.90
C MET A 1 17.84 8.58 -2.07
N ALA A 2 17.52 8.09 -3.25
CA ALA A 2 16.17 7.65 -3.55
C ALA A 2 15.73 6.51 -2.60
N LEU A 3 14.50 6.55 -2.09
CA LEU A 3 13.89 5.47 -1.33
C LEU A 3 13.53 4.30 -2.24
N PHE A 4 12.97 4.62 -3.43
CA PHE A 4 12.76 3.66 -4.52
C PHE A 4 13.40 4.15 -5.80
N ALA A 5 14.01 3.24 -6.55
CA ALA A 5 14.45 3.50 -7.91
C ALA A 5 14.06 2.34 -8.83
N PHE A 6 13.51 2.68 -9.98
CA PHE A 6 13.32 1.77 -11.10
C PHE A 6 14.35 2.14 -12.15
N GLU A 7 15.10 1.15 -12.64
CA GLU A 7 16.15 1.34 -13.62
C GLU A 7 15.89 0.45 -14.83
N GLU A 8 15.49 1.07 -15.95
CA GLU A 8 15.19 0.41 -17.22
C GLU A 8 14.21 -0.76 -17.09
N LEU A 9 13.26 -0.66 -16.13
CA LEU A 9 12.31 -1.74 -15.84
C LEU A 9 11.40 -1.97 -17.04
N THR A 10 11.48 -3.17 -17.59
CA THR A 10 10.57 -3.67 -18.63
C THR A 10 9.92 -4.95 -18.12
N PHE A 11 8.60 -5.05 -18.26
CA PHE A 11 7.86 -6.24 -17.82
C PHE A 11 6.81 -6.65 -18.84
N ARG A 12 6.74 -7.98 -19.11
CA ARG A 12 5.75 -8.58 -19.98
C ARG A 12 5.13 -9.81 -19.32
N TYR A 13 3.80 -9.88 -19.33
CA TYR A 13 3.08 -11.07 -18.90
C TYR A 13 3.36 -12.26 -19.83
N PRO A 14 3.28 -13.52 -19.33
CA PRO A 14 3.39 -14.69 -20.18
C PRO A 14 2.36 -14.60 -21.32
N GLU A 15 2.77 -15.01 -22.51
CA GLU A 15 1.92 -15.03 -23.74
C GLU A 15 1.37 -13.66 -24.18
N ALA A 16 1.66 -12.57 -23.47
CA ALA A 16 1.24 -11.25 -23.91
C ALA A 16 2.05 -10.78 -25.14
N PRO A 17 1.39 -10.20 -26.16
CA PRO A 17 2.07 -9.73 -27.36
C PRO A 17 2.88 -8.44 -27.16
N ARG A 18 2.69 -7.75 -26.02
CA ARG A 18 3.32 -6.46 -25.74
C ARG A 18 3.78 -6.41 -24.29
N ASP A 19 4.79 -5.57 -24.06
CA ASP A 19 5.24 -5.23 -22.71
C ASP A 19 4.16 -4.41 -22.01
N ALA A 20 3.89 -4.76 -20.74
CA ALA A 20 3.01 -4.00 -19.87
C ALA A 20 3.75 -2.78 -19.27
N LEU A 21 5.06 -2.90 -19.07
CA LEU A 21 5.96 -1.82 -18.71
C LEU A 21 7.13 -1.84 -19.71
N ARG A 22 7.58 -0.67 -20.14
CA ARG A 22 8.71 -0.56 -21.06
C ARG A 22 9.65 0.56 -20.62
N ASP A 23 10.89 0.19 -20.34
CA ASP A 23 12.00 1.11 -20.05
C ASP A 23 11.64 2.17 -19.00
N VAL A 24 11.01 1.72 -17.91
CA VAL A 24 10.59 2.61 -16.83
C VAL A 24 11.78 2.91 -15.95
N SER A 25 12.18 4.20 -15.95
CA SER A 25 13.26 4.70 -15.11
C SER A 25 12.76 5.89 -14.31
N VAL A 26 12.64 5.71 -12.97
CA VAL A 26 12.16 6.74 -12.06
C VAL A 26 12.79 6.56 -10.68
N ALA A 27 13.12 7.66 -10.04
CA ALA A 27 13.60 7.71 -8.67
C ALA A 27 12.57 8.44 -7.78
N ILE A 28 12.28 7.87 -6.63
CA ILE A 28 11.32 8.41 -5.65
C ILE A 28 12.09 8.67 -4.36
N GLU A 29 12.12 9.94 -3.96
CA GLU A 29 12.79 10.37 -2.74
C GLU A 29 11.89 10.17 -1.50
N PRO A 30 12.48 10.00 -0.29
CA PRO A 30 11.71 9.92 0.94
C PRO A 30 10.76 11.13 1.11
N GLY A 31 9.53 10.86 1.55
CA GLY A 31 8.51 11.89 1.82
C GLY A 31 7.80 12.45 0.57
N GLN A 32 8.16 12.03 -0.63
CA GLN A 32 7.45 12.45 -1.84
C GLN A 32 6.02 11.89 -1.89
N PHE A 33 5.15 12.65 -2.55
CA PHE A 33 3.82 12.20 -2.97
C PHE A 33 3.80 12.08 -4.50
N VAL A 34 3.75 10.84 -5.00
CA VAL A 34 3.82 10.52 -6.43
C VAL A 34 2.47 10.03 -6.91
N LEU A 35 1.92 10.65 -7.95
CA LEU A 35 0.69 10.23 -8.61
C LEU A 35 1.00 9.60 -9.97
N VAL A 36 0.56 8.36 -10.17
CA VAL A 36 0.68 7.60 -11.42
C VAL A 36 -0.66 7.68 -12.15
N CYS A 37 -0.73 8.51 -13.18
CA CYS A 37 -1.94 8.72 -13.98
C CYS A 37 -1.86 7.98 -15.31
N GLY A 38 -3.01 7.53 -15.81
CA GLY A 38 -3.09 6.91 -17.13
C GLY A 38 -4.41 6.19 -17.36
N GLN A 39 -4.69 5.86 -18.62
CA GLN A 39 -5.89 5.12 -18.99
C GLN A 39 -5.92 3.73 -18.34
N SER A 40 -7.13 3.18 -18.18
CA SER A 40 -7.27 1.79 -17.73
C SER A 40 -6.52 0.84 -18.66
N GLY A 41 -5.80 -0.12 -18.07
CA GLY A 41 -4.99 -1.09 -18.80
C GLY A 41 -3.62 -0.60 -19.30
N CYS A 42 -3.20 0.64 -18.99
CA CYS A 42 -1.86 1.14 -19.39
C CYS A 42 -0.69 0.61 -18.53
N GLY A 43 -0.95 -0.23 -17.53
CA GLY A 43 0.10 -0.84 -16.70
C GLY A 43 0.28 -0.25 -15.30
N LYS A 44 -0.60 0.66 -14.83
CA LYS A 44 -0.49 1.29 -13.49
C LYS A 44 -0.38 0.24 -12.37
N THR A 45 -1.36 -0.64 -12.26
CA THR A 45 -1.35 -1.75 -11.28
C THR A 45 -0.11 -2.63 -11.42
N THR A 46 0.33 -2.92 -12.66
CA THR A 46 1.54 -3.70 -12.91
C THR A 46 2.78 -3.00 -12.35
N LEU A 47 2.89 -1.67 -12.54
CA LEU A 47 3.97 -0.86 -11.99
C LEU A 47 3.91 -0.83 -10.46
N LEU A 48 2.74 -0.57 -9.87
CA LEU A 48 2.59 -0.50 -8.42
C LEU A 48 2.94 -1.82 -7.74
N ARG A 49 2.58 -2.94 -8.33
CA ARG A 49 2.93 -4.28 -7.80
C ARG A 49 4.42 -4.56 -7.81
N GLN A 50 5.22 -3.86 -8.62
CA GLN A 50 6.69 -3.99 -8.59
C GLN A 50 7.33 -3.36 -7.34
N PHE A 51 6.60 -2.59 -6.55
CA PHE A 51 7.10 -2.05 -5.28
C PHE A 51 7.22 -3.11 -4.17
N LYS A 52 6.67 -4.30 -4.35
CA LYS A 52 6.68 -5.36 -3.33
C LYS A 52 6.84 -6.74 -3.97
N SER A 53 7.92 -7.45 -3.67
CA SER A 53 8.25 -8.72 -4.33
C SER A 53 7.13 -9.75 -4.26
N ALA A 54 6.43 -9.84 -3.11
CA ALA A 54 5.29 -10.76 -2.92
C ALA A 54 4.07 -10.45 -3.82
N LEU A 55 3.97 -9.22 -4.34
CA LEU A 55 2.86 -8.79 -5.21
C LEU A 55 3.28 -8.70 -6.68
N ALA A 56 4.58 -8.79 -6.97
CA ALA A 56 5.10 -8.69 -8.32
C ALA A 56 4.47 -9.80 -9.19
N PRO A 57 3.89 -9.45 -10.34
CA PRO A 57 3.26 -10.43 -11.20
C PRO A 57 4.30 -11.36 -11.83
N HIS A 58 3.90 -12.61 -12.08
CA HIS A 58 4.74 -13.55 -12.82
C HIS A 58 4.84 -13.15 -14.30
N GLY A 59 6.08 -13.15 -14.84
CA GLY A 59 6.33 -12.79 -16.25
C GLY A 59 7.81 -12.62 -16.55
N HIS A 60 8.08 -12.05 -17.73
CA HIS A 60 9.43 -11.72 -18.16
C HIS A 60 9.78 -10.29 -17.71
N GLN A 61 10.81 -10.17 -16.91
CA GLN A 61 11.29 -8.89 -16.39
C GLN A 61 12.75 -8.67 -16.79
N SER A 62 13.07 -7.43 -17.16
CA SER A 62 14.44 -6.90 -17.27
C SER A 62 14.54 -5.53 -16.59
N GLY A 63 15.77 -5.06 -16.36
CA GLY A 63 16.01 -3.92 -15.50
C GLY A 63 15.93 -4.30 -14.02
N GLN A 64 15.93 -3.32 -13.12
CA GLN A 64 15.90 -3.58 -11.69
C GLN A 64 15.03 -2.61 -10.92
N VAL A 65 14.60 -3.06 -9.74
CA VAL A 65 13.89 -2.25 -8.74
C VAL A 65 14.77 -2.21 -7.50
N LEU A 66 15.10 -1.01 -7.05
CA LEU A 66 15.91 -0.79 -5.86
C LEU A 66 15.03 -0.19 -4.75
N PHE A 67 15.20 -0.68 -3.54
CA PHE A 67 14.65 -0.11 -2.33
C PHE A 67 15.79 0.25 -1.38
N ASP A 68 15.89 1.53 -1.06
CA ASP A 68 16.97 2.08 -0.21
C ASP A 68 18.38 1.74 -0.76
N GLY A 69 18.51 1.71 -2.10
CA GLY A 69 19.75 1.38 -2.81
C GLY A 69 20.08 -0.12 -2.91
N VAL A 70 19.23 -1.00 -2.38
CA VAL A 70 19.39 -2.46 -2.45
C VAL A 70 18.38 -3.04 -3.46
N PRO A 71 18.77 -4.01 -4.32
CA PRO A 71 17.81 -4.70 -5.16
C PRO A 71 16.65 -5.26 -4.34
N LEU A 72 15.41 -4.93 -4.71
CA LEU A 72 14.22 -5.30 -3.94
C LEU A 72 14.12 -6.81 -3.71
N ALA A 73 14.60 -7.61 -4.66
CA ALA A 73 14.63 -9.07 -4.55
C ALA A 73 15.57 -9.57 -3.42
N ASP A 74 16.56 -8.77 -3.04
CA ASP A 74 17.53 -9.10 -1.97
C ASP A 74 17.07 -8.56 -0.60
N VAL A 75 16.03 -7.73 -0.56
CA VAL A 75 15.45 -7.22 0.70
C VAL A 75 14.62 -8.33 1.34
N PRO A 76 14.87 -8.70 2.60
CA PRO A 76 14.10 -9.73 3.29
C PRO A 76 12.59 -9.44 3.26
N GLU A 77 11.77 -10.47 3.03
CA GLU A 77 10.30 -10.31 2.94
C GLU A 77 9.71 -9.63 4.18
N ARG A 78 10.18 -9.99 5.37
CA ARG A 78 9.74 -9.38 6.63
C ARG A 78 10.03 -7.87 6.66
N GLU A 79 11.15 -7.44 6.12
CA GLU A 79 11.50 -6.02 6.01
C GLU A 79 10.59 -5.32 4.99
N GLN A 80 10.33 -5.93 3.83
CA GLN A 80 9.38 -5.42 2.86
C GLN A 80 7.98 -5.28 3.47
N VAL A 81 7.51 -6.25 4.29
CA VAL A 81 6.21 -6.16 4.97
C VAL A 81 6.17 -5.00 5.95
N ALA A 82 7.25 -4.76 6.69
CA ALA A 82 7.32 -3.70 7.69
C ALA A 82 7.43 -2.29 7.07
N ARG A 83 8.19 -2.16 5.96
CA ARG A 83 8.57 -0.85 5.39
C ARG A 83 7.77 -0.45 4.16
N ILE A 84 7.11 -1.40 3.48
CA ILE A 84 6.35 -1.16 2.25
C ILE A 84 4.89 -1.52 2.48
N GLY A 85 4.06 -0.52 2.72
CA GLY A 85 2.61 -0.67 2.82
C GLY A 85 1.96 -0.71 1.44
N PHE A 86 0.97 -1.57 1.25
CA PHE A 86 0.21 -1.65 0.00
C PHE A 86 -1.28 -1.69 0.29
N VAL A 87 -2.05 -0.82 -0.37
CA VAL A 87 -3.52 -0.79 -0.32
C VAL A 87 -4.06 -1.12 -1.70
N MET A 88 -4.85 -2.18 -1.76
CA MET A 88 -5.42 -2.68 -3.01
C MET A 88 -6.66 -1.88 -3.43
N GLN A 89 -6.99 -1.96 -4.71
CA GLN A 89 -8.18 -1.36 -5.30
C GLN A 89 -9.48 -1.91 -4.69
N ASP A 90 -9.54 -3.22 -4.45
CA ASP A 90 -10.69 -3.89 -3.85
C ASP A 90 -10.44 -4.11 -2.35
N PRO A 91 -11.16 -3.39 -1.46
CA PRO A 91 -10.97 -3.53 -0.03
C PRO A 91 -11.35 -4.92 0.50
N ASP A 92 -12.34 -5.59 -0.07
CA ASP A 92 -12.76 -6.91 0.37
C ASP A 92 -11.73 -8.00 0.04
N ALA A 93 -10.95 -7.80 -1.02
CA ALA A 93 -9.87 -8.72 -1.39
C ALA A 93 -8.65 -8.63 -0.45
N GLN A 94 -8.51 -7.53 0.30
CA GLN A 94 -7.38 -7.29 1.20
C GLN A 94 -7.68 -7.68 2.65
N ILE A 95 -8.91 -7.51 3.11
CA ILE A 95 -9.31 -7.80 4.49
C ILE A 95 -9.27 -9.31 4.76
N VAL A 96 -8.61 -9.69 5.86
CA VAL A 96 -8.37 -11.10 6.21
C VAL A 96 -9.18 -11.55 7.43
N THR A 97 -9.51 -10.61 8.34
CA THR A 97 -10.16 -10.93 9.60
C THR A 97 -11.63 -10.51 9.63
N ASP A 98 -12.37 -11.00 10.60
CA ASP A 98 -13.81 -10.71 10.77
C ASP A 98 -14.09 -9.49 11.68
N LYS A 99 -13.09 -9.04 12.46
CA LYS A 99 -13.21 -7.93 13.42
C LYS A 99 -12.27 -6.77 13.08
N VAL A 100 -12.79 -5.55 13.25
CA VAL A 100 -12.01 -4.33 12.98
C VAL A 100 -10.71 -4.26 13.80
N TRP A 101 -10.78 -4.52 15.10
CA TRP A 101 -9.58 -4.49 15.95
C TRP A 101 -8.53 -5.55 15.56
N HIS A 102 -8.98 -6.71 15.10
CA HIS A 102 -8.10 -7.80 14.67
C HIS A 102 -7.43 -7.46 13.34
N GLU A 103 -8.18 -6.87 12.41
CA GLU A 103 -7.62 -6.38 11.14
C GLU A 103 -6.52 -5.33 11.38
N LEU A 104 -6.70 -4.41 12.33
CA LEU A 104 -5.66 -3.45 12.73
C LEU A 104 -4.43 -4.11 13.36
N ALA A 105 -4.60 -5.25 14.04
CA ALA A 105 -3.50 -5.98 14.68
C ALA A 105 -2.77 -6.93 13.73
N PHE A 106 -3.41 -7.37 12.66
CA PHE A 106 -2.97 -8.49 11.82
C PHE A 106 -1.54 -8.34 11.29
N VAL A 107 -1.19 -7.17 10.74
CA VAL A 107 0.17 -6.92 10.25
C VAL A 107 1.21 -6.96 11.37
N LEU A 108 0.86 -6.47 12.56
CA LEU A 108 1.76 -6.45 13.72
C LEU A 108 1.99 -7.87 14.28
N GLU A 109 0.96 -8.71 14.27
CA GLU A 109 1.05 -10.13 14.62
C GLU A 109 1.98 -10.86 13.63
N SER A 110 1.80 -10.62 12.33
CA SER A 110 2.65 -11.19 11.28
C SER A 110 4.12 -10.75 11.41
N LEU A 111 4.35 -9.54 11.90
CA LEU A 111 5.69 -9.03 12.22
C LEU A 111 6.23 -9.54 13.56
N GLY A 112 5.46 -10.30 14.35
CA GLY A 112 5.86 -10.83 15.64
C GLY A 112 6.05 -9.76 16.72
N CYS A 113 5.27 -8.68 16.66
CA CYS A 113 5.28 -7.64 17.69
C CYS A 113 4.75 -8.21 19.01
N ASP A 114 5.27 -7.72 20.15
CA ASP A 114 4.75 -8.08 21.45
C ASP A 114 3.35 -7.46 21.70
N GLU A 115 2.58 -8.08 22.59
CA GLU A 115 1.20 -7.71 22.87
C GLU A 115 1.04 -6.24 23.31
N ARG A 116 1.98 -5.72 24.07
CA ARG A 116 1.94 -4.33 24.55
C ARG A 116 2.11 -3.35 23.38
N THR A 117 3.08 -3.63 22.52
CA THR A 117 3.33 -2.84 21.29
C THR A 117 2.12 -2.91 20.36
N MET A 118 1.55 -4.09 20.15
CA MET A 118 0.35 -4.25 19.32
C MET A 118 -0.82 -3.43 19.85
N ARG A 119 -1.16 -3.56 21.14
CA ARG A 119 -2.26 -2.80 21.77
C ARG A 119 -2.07 -1.29 21.63
N LEU A 120 -0.85 -0.78 21.83
CA LEU A 120 -0.55 0.64 21.68
C LEU A 120 -0.74 1.10 20.24
N ARG A 121 -0.16 0.40 19.28
CA ARG A 121 -0.24 0.73 17.85
C ARG A 121 -1.68 0.70 17.32
N VAL A 122 -2.42 -0.35 17.68
CA VAL A 122 -3.83 -0.48 17.30
C VAL A 122 -4.67 0.68 17.87
N ALA A 123 -4.45 1.06 19.13
CA ALA A 123 -5.13 2.20 19.74
C ALA A 123 -4.75 3.54 19.08
N GLU A 124 -3.47 3.73 18.76
CA GLU A 124 -2.98 4.90 18.02
C GLU A 124 -3.65 5.01 16.65
N MET A 125 -3.68 3.92 15.89
CA MET A 125 -4.30 3.91 14.57
C MET A 125 -5.81 4.11 14.64
N ALA A 126 -6.50 3.44 15.55
CA ALA A 126 -7.92 3.66 15.76
C ALA A 126 -8.24 5.14 16.07
N SER A 127 -7.38 5.79 16.86
CA SER A 127 -7.52 7.22 17.20
C SER A 127 -7.18 8.13 16.02
N TYR A 128 -6.06 7.88 15.32
CA TYR A 128 -5.61 8.69 14.20
C TYR A 128 -6.61 8.71 13.03
N PHE A 129 -7.21 7.55 12.75
CA PHE A 129 -8.21 7.40 11.69
C PHE A 129 -9.64 7.68 12.15
N GLY A 130 -9.87 7.94 13.45
CA GLY A 130 -11.20 8.23 13.99
C GLY A 130 -12.17 7.04 13.98
N ILE A 131 -11.65 5.81 14.00
CA ILE A 131 -12.43 4.57 13.86
C ILE A 131 -12.67 3.84 15.18
N GLN A 132 -12.47 4.51 16.33
CA GLN A 132 -12.64 3.89 17.66
C GLN A 132 -14.03 3.30 17.86
N HIS A 133 -15.06 3.95 17.32
CA HIS A 133 -16.45 3.52 17.45
C HIS A 133 -16.79 2.28 16.59
N TRP A 134 -15.88 1.86 15.68
CA TRP A 134 -16.02 0.61 14.92
C TRP A 134 -15.23 -0.54 15.53
N PHE A 135 -14.40 -0.28 16.53
CA PHE A 135 -13.38 -1.19 17.04
C PHE A 135 -13.88 -2.62 17.29
N HIS A 136 -15.08 -2.74 17.84
CA HIS A 136 -15.70 -4.05 18.16
C HIS A 136 -16.67 -4.57 17.08
N LYS A 137 -16.89 -3.81 16.00
CA LYS A 137 -17.76 -4.24 14.89
C LYS A 137 -17.15 -5.40 14.12
N ASN A 138 -18.03 -6.17 13.46
CA ASN A 138 -17.61 -7.04 12.38
C ASN A 138 -17.28 -6.20 11.13
N VAL A 139 -16.27 -6.63 10.37
CA VAL A 139 -15.90 -5.96 9.13
C VAL A 139 -17.04 -5.96 8.11
N GLY A 140 -17.87 -7.02 8.10
CA GLY A 140 -19.07 -7.10 7.25
C GLY A 140 -20.14 -6.02 7.52
N GLU A 141 -20.07 -5.33 8.66
CA GLU A 141 -20.99 -4.23 9.00
C GLU A 141 -20.53 -2.87 8.44
N LEU A 142 -19.33 -2.83 7.85
CA LEU A 142 -18.74 -1.60 7.33
C LEU A 142 -19.17 -1.35 5.88
N SER A 143 -19.35 -0.07 5.53
CA SER A 143 -19.49 0.35 4.13
C SER A 143 -18.17 0.17 3.36
N GLY A 144 -18.21 0.20 2.03
CA GLY A 144 -17.01 0.10 1.19
C GLY A 144 -15.95 1.15 1.54
N GLY A 145 -16.35 2.41 1.73
CA GLY A 145 -15.43 3.48 2.15
C GLY A 145 -14.85 3.26 3.56
N GLN A 146 -15.64 2.72 4.48
CA GLN A 146 -15.15 2.36 5.81
C GLN A 146 -14.16 1.20 5.76
N LYS A 147 -14.37 0.20 4.91
CA LYS A 147 -13.43 -0.90 4.67
C LYS A 147 -12.13 -0.41 4.07
N GLN A 148 -12.19 0.51 3.10
CA GLN A 148 -11.00 1.10 2.50
C GLN A 148 -10.19 1.89 3.53
N LEU A 149 -10.86 2.66 4.41
CA LEU A 149 -10.20 3.36 5.50
C LEU A 149 -9.60 2.40 6.54
N LEU A 150 -10.27 1.28 6.82
CA LEU A 150 -9.75 0.22 7.69
C LEU A 150 -8.48 -0.41 7.10
N ASN A 151 -8.46 -0.74 5.80
CA ASN A 151 -7.27 -1.25 5.11
C ASN A 151 -6.09 -0.29 5.21
N LEU A 152 -6.35 1.00 4.97
CA LEU A 152 -5.32 2.03 5.12
C LEU A 152 -4.79 2.08 6.57
N ALA A 153 -5.68 2.04 7.57
CA ALA A 153 -5.30 2.06 8.98
C ALA A 153 -4.51 0.81 9.40
N SER A 154 -4.91 -0.37 8.90
CA SER A 154 -4.22 -1.65 9.13
C SER A 154 -2.79 -1.62 8.57
N VAL A 155 -2.63 -1.17 7.33
CA VAL A 155 -1.31 -1.02 6.70
C VAL A 155 -0.44 -0.01 7.47
N MET A 156 -1.00 1.11 7.89
CA MET A 156 -0.29 2.16 8.64
C MET A 156 0.10 1.75 10.06
N ALA A 157 -0.49 0.68 10.61
CA ALA A 157 -0.09 0.15 11.92
C ALA A 157 1.37 -0.32 11.95
N ALA A 158 1.92 -0.79 10.83
CA ALA A 158 3.34 -1.11 10.69
C ALA A 158 4.25 0.13 10.63
N ARG A 159 3.72 1.33 10.39
CA ARG A 159 4.44 2.59 10.10
C ARG A 159 5.41 2.45 8.92
N PRO A 160 4.92 2.14 7.75
CA PRO A 160 5.77 1.92 6.58
C PRO A 160 6.46 3.22 6.13
N ASP A 161 7.65 3.08 5.52
CA ASP A 161 8.38 4.19 4.92
C ASP A 161 7.71 4.67 3.62
N VAL A 162 7.09 3.73 2.90
CA VAL A 162 6.33 4.01 1.68
C VAL A 162 4.95 3.35 1.72
N LEU A 163 3.95 4.08 1.29
CA LEU A 163 2.56 3.65 1.12
C LEU A 163 2.21 3.66 -0.36
N VAL A 164 1.93 2.48 -0.91
CA VAL A 164 1.51 2.27 -2.29
C VAL A 164 0.00 2.05 -2.32
N LEU A 165 -0.71 2.79 -3.17
CA LEU A 165 -2.18 2.78 -3.25
C LEU A 165 -2.60 2.55 -4.70
N ASP A 166 -3.27 1.43 -4.97
CA ASP A 166 -3.72 1.08 -6.32
C ASP A 166 -5.19 1.46 -6.49
N GLU A 167 -5.46 2.54 -7.25
CA GLU A 167 -6.79 3.11 -7.52
C GLU A 167 -7.71 3.13 -6.27
N PRO A 168 -7.25 3.70 -5.13
CA PRO A 168 -7.90 3.52 -3.82
C PRO A 168 -9.28 4.17 -3.72
N THR A 169 -9.62 5.07 -4.64
CA THR A 169 -10.90 5.81 -4.63
C THR A 169 -11.91 5.27 -5.62
N SER A 170 -11.54 4.32 -6.47
CA SER A 170 -12.35 3.83 -7.59
C SER A 170 -13.73 3.25 -7.21
N GLN A 171 -13.88 2.76 -5.96
CA GLN A 171 -15.12 2.18 -5.44
C GLN A 171 -15.84 3.10 -4.42
N LEU A 172 -15.35 4.34 -4.24
CA LEU A 172 -15.86 5.27 -3.26
C LEU A 172 -16.82 6.29 -3.90
N ASP A 173 -17.82 6.71 -3.13
CA ASP A 173 -18.57 7.90 -3.50
C ASP A 173 -17.69 9.17 -3.41
N PRO A 174 -18.06 10.28 -4.06
CA PRO A 174 -17.21 11.46 -4.14
C PRO A 174 -16.83 12.06 -2.77
N ILE A 175 -17.69 11.93 -1.77
CA ILE A 175 -17.43 12.46 -0.41
C ILE A 175 -16.40 11.57 0.27
N ALA A 176 -16.64 10.25 0.29
CA ALA A 176 -15.72 9.28 0.86
C ALA A 176 -14.35 9.31 0.17
N ALA A 177 -14.32 9.49 -1.16
CA ALA A 177 -13.08 9.65 -1.92
C ALA A 177 -12.29 10.89 -1.48
N SER A 178 -12.96 12.03 -1.33
CA SER A 178 -12.34 13.27 -0.85
C SER A 178 -11.75 13.12 0.55
N ASP A 179 -12.50 12.52 1.48
CA ASP A 179 -12.06 12.29 2.86
C ASP A 179 -10.89 11.31 2.94
N PHE A 180 -10.91 10.26 2.10
CA PHE A 180 -9.82 9.30 1.98
C PHE A 180 -8.54 9.99 1.49
N LEU A 181 -8.62 10.76 0.40
CA LEU A 181 -7.47 11.49 -0.15
C LEU A 181 -6.91 12.53 0.84
N ALA A 182 -7.80 13.24 1.56
CA ALA A 182 -7.38 14.15 2.63
C ALA A 182 -6.60 13.41 3.74
N THR A 183 -7.03 12.19 4.07
CA THR A 183 -6.36 11.33 5.05
C THR A 183 -4.99 10.87 4.55
N VAL A 184 -4.89 10.43 3.29
CA VAL A 184 -3.60 10.03 2.66
C VAL A 184 -2.63 11.22 2.61
N HIS A 185 -3.12 12.40 2.26
CA HIS A 185 -2.31 13.61 2.24
C HIS A 185 -1.81 13.99 3.65
N ARG A 186 -2.66 13.82 4.67
CA ARG A 186 -2.27 14.04 6.08
C ARG A 186 -1.18 13.06 6.52
N ILE A 187 -1.28 11.77 6.16
CA ILE A 187 -0.25 10.75 6.42
C ILE A 187 1.10 11.20 5.83
N ASN A 188 1.13 11.62 4.58
CA ASN A 188 2.35 12.07 3.94
C ASN A 188 2.95 13.28 4.67
N ARG A 189 2.15 14.29 5.01
CA ARG A 189 2.62 15.53 5.63
C ARG A 189 3.00 15.40 7.10
N GLU A 190 2.23 14.67 7.89
CA GLU A 190 2.42 14.58 9.34
C GLU A 190 3.37 13.46 9.75
N LEU A 191 3.34 12.33 9.03
CA LEU A 191 4.16 11.16 9.34
C LEU A 191 5.40 11.06 8.46
N GLY A 192 5.51 11.87 7.41
CA GLY A 192 6.64 11.83 6.48
C GLY A 192 6.66 10.59 5.58
N THR A 193 5.60 9.79 5.58
CA THR A 193 5.50 8.58 4.75
C THR A 193 5.49 8.95 3.27
N THR A 194 6.35 8.30 2.48
CA THR A 194 6.33 8.43 1.03
C THR A 194 5.06 7.82 0.47
N VAL A 195 4.38 8.49 -0.45
CA VAL A 195 3.13 7.98 -1.03
C VAL A 195 3.30 7.81 -2.53
N VAL A 196 2.90 6.65 -3.04
CA VAL A 196 2.78 6.35 -4.47
C VAL A 196 1.37 5.87 -4.73
N MET A 197 0.60 6.61 -5.52
CA MET A 197 -0.80 6.33 -5.77
C MET A 197 -1.10 6.31 -7.25
N SER A 198 -1.95 5.38 -7.71
CA SER A 198 -2.52 5.39 -9.07
C SER A 198 -3.95 5.93 -9.06
N GLU A 199 -4.29 6.62 -10.16
CA GLU A 199 -5.66 7.07 -10.50
C GLU A 199 -5.90 6.98 -12.02
#